data_5b18b9ac8a9308252e195457cf3057f7
#
_entry.id   5b18b9ac8a9308252e195457cf3057f7
#
_cell.length_a   1.000
_cell.length_b   1.000
_cell.length_c   1.000
_cell.angle_alpha   90.00
_cell.angle_beta   90.00
_cell.angle_gamma   90.00
#
_symmetry.space_group_name_H-M   'P 1'
#
loop_
_entity.id
_entity.type
_entity.pdbx_description
1 polymer ?
#
loop_
_entity_poly.entity_id
_entity_poly.type
_entity_poly.pdbx_seq_one_letter_code
_entity_poly.pdbx_strand_id
1 'polypeptide(L)'
;NFFLALEHDLEIIPVVNKIDLPAADPDRILKEIEMALGIPASDCLLCSAKNGLGIKEILEAVVKKVPPPKPLEEPETKALIYDAHYDDFRGVINYVRVFSGQIQKGQKIILMSSEKIVEVNECGYFKPKMTPANSIQAGGVGYIITGIKSLEDARVGDTITGADEKAKEPLPGYKEAKPMVFCGLYPVDTEEFKLLGDALEKLKLNDASLTFETESSQALGFGYRCGFLGLLHMEIIQERIQREFNLEIVVTAPNVTYKVQKTNMEEFLMENPNQYPPVTLINTISEPFMGLSIITPNEYISTIIELVKECRGNYQKSEVIDSNRQILTFKIPLNELITNFFDKLKSRTKGYASMDYWYDCYQPSDLVKVNMLINGDEVDALSFIAHRSK
;
A
#
# COMPACT_ATOMS: atom_id res chain seq x y z
N ASN A 1 -12.04 -8.04 -1.25
CA ASN A 1 -11.57 -8.51 0.08
C ASN A 1 -12.17 -9.86 0.47
N PHE A 2 -13.48 -10.13 0.22
CA PHE A 2 -14.14 -11.39 0.59
C PHE A 2 -13.44 -12.62 0.00
N PHE A 3 -13.20 -12.65 -1.32
CA PHE A 3 -12.52 -13.78 -1.98
C PHE A 3 -11.07 -13.94 -1.53
N LEU A 4 -10.36 -12.85 -1.26
CA LEU A 4 -9.01 -12.89 -0.68
C LEU A 4 -9.01 -13.53 0.71
N ALA A 5 -10.03 -13.26 1.53
CA ALA A 5 -10.18 -13.90 2.84
C ALA A 5 -10.43 -15.41 2.70
N LEU A 6 -11.23 -15.81 1.71
CA LEU A 6 -11.48 -17.24 1.41
C LEU A 6 -10.22 -17.94 0.89
N GLU A 7 -9.42 -17.30 0.04
CA GLU A 7 -8.15 -17.86 -0.45
C GLU A 7 -7.16 -18.16 0.68
N HIS A 8 -7.25 -17.40 1.77
CA HIS A 8 -6.41 -17.57 2.96
C HIS A 8 -7.09 -18.39 4.07
N ASP A 9 -8.22 -19.06 3.78
CA ASP A 9 -8.99 -19.88 4.73
C ASP A 9 -9.32 -19.12 6.03
N LEU A 10 -9.68 -17.83 5.91
CA LEU A 10 -10.06 -17.01 7.04
C LEU A 10 -11.53 -17.18 7.39
N GLU A 11 -11.83 -17.26 8.69
CA GLU A 11 -13.20 -17.25 9.19
C GLU A 11 -13.87 -15.90 8.92
N ILE A 12 -15.05 -15.91 8.31
CA ILE A 12 -15.78 -14.71 7.92
C ILE A 12 -17.02 -14.55 8.79
N ILE A 13 -17.10 -13.43 9.50
CA ILE A 13 -18.27 -13.04 10.29
C ILE A 13 -18.92 -11.83 9.62
N PRO A 14 -20.03 -12.00 8.89
CA PRO A 14 -20.71 -10.89 8.23
C PRO A 14 -21.46 -10.03 9.25
N VAL A 15 -21.25 -8.71 9.16
CA VAL A 15 -21.87 -7.73 10.06
C VAL A 15 -22.50 -6.60 9.26
N VAL A 16 -23.79 -6.38 9.44
CA VAL A 16 -24.53 -5.25 8.88
C VAL A 16 -24.56 -4.12 9.90
N ASN A 17 -23.79 -3.07 9.64
CA ASN A 17 -23.67 -1.92 10.56
C ASN A 17 -24.60 -0.78 10.15
N LYS A 18 -24.76 0.19 11.07
CA LYS A 18 -25.57 1.43 10.91
C LYS A 18 -27.08 1.16 10.78
N ILE A 19 -27.60 0.13 11.44
CA ILE A 19 -29.03 -0.18 11.43
C ILE A 19 -29.90 0.88 12.13
N ASP A 20 -29.26 1.82 12.82
CA ASP A 20 -29.89 2.96 13.49
C ASP A 20 -30.28 4.13 12.55
N LEU A 21 -29.80 4.10 11.32
CA LEU A 21 -30.10 5.19 10.37
C LEU A 21 -31.52 5.05 9.83
N PRO A 22 -32.27 6.19 9.64
CA PRO A 22 -33.63 6.15 9.09
C PRO A 22 -33.75 5.52 7.71
N ALA A 23 -32.67 5.56 6.91
CA ALA A 23 -32.62 4.96 5.57
C ALA A 23 -32.06 3.53 5.57
N ALA A 24 -31.81 2.94 6.75
CA ALA A 24 -31.32 1.57 6.83
C ALA A 24 -32.39 0.57 6.41
N ASP A 25 -32.00 -0.38 5.58
CA ASP A 25 -32.84 -1.51 5.14
C ASP A 25 -32.08 -2.82 5.36
N PRO A 26 -31.99 -3.30 6.61
CA PRO A 26 -31.25 -4.51 6.93
C PRO A 26 -31.74 -5.74 6.16
N ASP A 27 -33.06 -5.91 5.98
CA ASP A 27 -33.64 -7.08 5.31
C ASP A 27 -33.20 -7.17 3.84
N ARG A 28 -33.13 -6.04 3.16
CA ARG A 28 -32.61 -5.98 1.80
C ARG A 28 -31.13 -6.34 1.74
N ILE A 29 -30.32 -5.78 2.65
CA ILE A 29 -28.87 -6.05 2.70
C ILE A 29 -28.58 -7.51 3.04
N LEU A 30 -29.32 -8.11 3.94
CA LEU A 30 -29.20 -9.54 4.26
C LEU A 30 -29.43 -10.44 3.04
N LYS A 31 -30.46 -10.14 2.25
CA LYS A 31 -30.73 -10.84 0.98
C LYS A 31 -29.60 -10.61 -0.05
N GLU A 32 -29.06 -9.41 -0.13
CA GLU A 32 -27.93 -9.12 -1.00
C GLU A 32 -26.66 -9.89 -0.61
N ILE A 33 -26.38 -10.02 0.69
CA ILE A 33 -25.27 -10.82 1.20
C ILE A 33 -25.45 -12.29 0.82
N GLU A 34 -26.64 -12.84 1.04
CA GLU A 34 -26.95 -14.23 0.72
C GLU A 34 -26.81 -14.51 -0.80
N MET A 35 -27.33 -13.62 -1.65
CA MET A 35 -27.22 -13.78 -3.10
C MET A 35 -25.80 -13.57 -3.64
N ALA A 36 -25.06 -12.58 -3.11
CA ALA A 36 -23.75 -12.21 -3.64
C ALA A 36 -22.58 -13.02 -3.07
N LEU A 37 -22.69 -13.45 -1.82
CA LEU A 37 -21.61 -14.11 -1.09
C LEU A 37 -21.94 -15.55 -0.72
N GLY A 38 -23.19 -15.99 -0.88
CA GLY A 38 -23.64 -17.34 -0.49
C GLY A 38 -23.67 -17.55 1.02
N ILE A 39 -23.65 -16.50 1.84
CA ILE A 39 -23.70 -16.57 3.29
C ILE A 39 -25.17 -16.44 3.72
N PRO A 40 -25.74 -17.41 4.46
CA PRO A 40 -27.13 -17.33 4.91
C PRO A 40 -27.40 -16.05 5.72
N ALA A 41 -28.56 -15.44 5.50
CA ALA A 41 -28.97 -14.24 6.24
C ALA A 41 -28.98 -14.47 7.77
N SER A 42 -29.25 -15.71 8.22
CA SER A 42 -29.22 -16.10 9.64
C SER A 42 -27.83 -16.00 10.29
N ASP A 43 -26.77 -16.05 9.51
CA ASP A 43 -25.39 -16.00 9.99
C ASP A 43 -24.84 -14.57 10.09
N CYS A 44 -25.60 -13.60 9.56
CA CYS A 44 -25.27 -12.20 9.60
C CYS A 44 -25.68 -11.57 10.93
N LEU A 45 -24.78 -10.74 11.48
CA LEU A 45 -25.05 -9.98 12.70
C LEU A 45 -25.45 -8.56 12.35
N LEU A 46 -26.44 -8.05 13.07
CA LEU A 46 -26.92 -6.67 12.93
C LEU A 46 -26.35 -5.80 14.05
N CYS A 47 -25.82 -4.62 13.72
CA CYS A 47 -25.28 -3.72 14.73
C CYS A 47 -25.45 -2.23 14.40
N SER A 48 -25.34 -1.43 15.45
CA SER A 48 -25.03 -0.01 15.37
C SER A 48 -23.82 0.27 16.25
N ALA A 49 -22.67 0.40 15.66
CA ALA A 49 -21.44 0.71 16.39
C ALA A 49 -21.56 2.05 17.14
N LYS A 50 -22.29 3.01 16.57
CA LYS A 50 -22.54 4.33 17.18
C LYS A 50 -23.32 4.21 18.48
N ASN A 51 -24.34 3.36 18.51
CA ASN A 51 -25.25 3.23 19.66
C ASN A 51 -24.89 2.04 20.56
N GLY A 52 -23.87 1.26 20.21
CA GLY A 52 -23.45 0.07 20.96
C GLY A 52 -24.37 -1.15 20.79
N LEU A 53 -25.37 -1.09 19.89
CA LEU A 53 -26.31 -2.17 19.66
C LEU A 53 -25.63 -3.30 18.87
N GLY A 54 -25.80 -4.55 19.30
CA GLY A 54 -25.26 -5.74 18.64
C GLY A 54 -23.74 -5.96 18.82
N ILE A 55 -23.03 -5.11 19.57
CA ILE A 55 -21.58 -5.22 19.76
C ILE A 55 -21.20 -6.47 20.57
N LYS A 56 -21.98 -6.80 21.60
CA LYS A 56 -21.72 -7.98 22.43
C LYS A 56 -21.82 -9.27 21.61
N GLU A 57 -22.82 -9.36 20.75
CA GLU A 57 -23.08 -10.50 19.86
C GLU A 57 -21.93 -10.70 18.87
N ILE A 58 -21.35 -9.59 18.35
CA ILE A 58 -20.18 -9.64 17.48
C ILE A 58 -18.96 -10.17 18.23
N LEU A 59 -18.69 -9.66 19.44
CA LEU A 59 -17.55 -10.13 20.25
C LEU A 59 -17.70 -11.60 20.62
N GLU A 60 -18.92 -12.06 20.96
CA GLU A 60 -19.18 -13.46 21.22
C GLU A 60 -19.04 -14.34 19.98
N ALA A 61 -19.45 -13.85 18.81
CA ALA A 61 -19.25 -14.56 17.55
C ALA A 61 -17.76 -14.72 17.22
N VAL A 62 -16.94 -13.68 17.44
CA VAL A 62 -15.48 -13.75 17.29
C VAL A 62 -14.90 -14.84 18.19
N VAL A 63 -15.27 -14.87 19.47
CA VAL A 63 -14.75 -15.86 20.42
C VAL A 63 -15.18 -17.29 20.06
N LYS A 64 -16.38 -17.46 19.50
CA LYS A 64 -16.93 -18.79 19.17
C LYS A 64 -16.47 -19.32 17.82
N LYS A 65 -16.35 -18.45 16.81
CA LYS A 65 -16.11 -18.85 15.41
C LYS A 65 -14.63 -18.76 15.00
N VAL A 66 -13.91 -17.73 15.46
CA VAL A 66 -12.50 -17.56 15.04
C VAL A 66 -11.62 -18.58 15.77
N PRO A 67 -10.91 -19.46 15.02
CA PRO A 67 -10.05 -20.46 15.66
C PRO A 67 -8.85 -19.77 16.34
N PRO A 68 -8.34 -20.32 17.45
CA PRO A 68 -7.14 -19.83 18.09
C PRO A 68 -5.93 -19.99 17.15
N PRO A 69 -4.88 -19.17 17.32
CA PRO A 69 -3.64 -19.33 16.55
C PRO A 69 -3.08 -20.75 16.76
N LYS A 70 -2.67 -21.38 15.64
CA LYS A 70 -1.99 -22.68 15.69
C LYS A 70 -0.48 -22.42 15.78
N PRO A 71 0.18 -22.73 16.90
CA PRO A 71 1.64 -22.68 16.98
C PRO A 71 2.27 -23.71 16.04
N LEU A 72 3.45 -23.40 15.52
CA LEU A 72 4.25 -24.42 14.85
C LEU A 72 4.87 -25.34 15.91
N GLU A 73 4.79 -26.66 15.69
CA GLU A 73 5.42 -27.67 16.56
C GLU A 73 6.91 -27.81 16.19
N GLU A 74 7.66 -26.73 16.31
CA GLU A 74 9.09 -26.68 16.05
C GLU A 74 9.83 -26.31 17.34
N PRO A 75 11.02 -26.92 17.60
CA PRO A 75 11.78 -26.62 18.81
C PRO A 75 12.38 -25.22 18.81
N GLU A 76 12.74 -24.71 17.62
CA GLU A 76 13.39 -23.41 17.49
C GLU A 76 12.37 -22.27 17.62
N THR A 77 12.82 -21.18 18.22
CA THR A 77 12.02 -19.95 18.26
C THR A 77 11.92 -19.34 16.87
N LYS A 78 10.70 -19.12 16.41
CA LYS A 78 10.40 -18.37 15.17
C LYS A 78 9.33 -17.33 15.45
N ALA A 79 9.62 -16.06 15.10
CA ALA A 79 8.64 -14.99 15.12
C ALA A 79 8.76 -14.13 13.86
N LEU A 80 7.64 -13.61 13.39
CA LEU A 80 7.56 -12.73 12.23
C LEU A 80 7.41 -11.28 12.69
N ILE A 81 8.21 -10.38 12.15
CA ILE A 81 8.01 -8.95 12.28
C ILE A 81 6.91 -8.57 11.28
N TYR A 82 5.72 -8.16 11.75
CA TYR A 82 4.63 -7.78 10.87
C TYR A 82 4.45 -6.26 10.74
N ASP A 83 5.06 -5.49 11.67
CA ASP A 83 5.10 -4.04 11.64
C ASP A 83 6.27 -3.54 12.49
N ALA A 84 6.71 -2.30 12.29
CA ALA A 84 7.73 -1.65 13.09
C ALA A 84 7.52 -0.13 13.08
N HIS A 85 7.88 0.53 14.18
CA HIS A 85 7.99 1.99 14.18
C HIS A 85 9.21 2.44 14.97
N TYR A 86 9.67 3.62 14.67
CA TYR A 86 10.79 4.25 15.35
C TYR A 86 10.29 5.17 16.47
N ASP A 87 10.90 5.01 17.64
CA ASP A 87 10.72 5.88 18.80
C ASP A 87 12.06 6.53 19.14
N ASP A 88 12.09 7.85 19.28
CA ASP A 88 13.34 8.63 19.49
C ASP A 88 14.11 8.19 20.74
N PHE A 89 13.44 7.63 21.75
CA PHE A 89 14.05 7.20 23.02
C PHE A 89 14.34 5.70 23.09
N ARG A 90 13.54 4.88 22.41
CA ARG A 90 13.59 3.42 22.51
C ARG A 90 14.21 2.75 21.29
N GLY A 91 14.42 3.51 20.21
CA GLY A 91 14.84 2.99 18.92
C GLY A 91 13.71 2.28 18.19
N VAL A 92 14.02 1.26 17.41
CA VAL A 92 13.02 0.49 16.66
C VAL A 92 12.23 -0.41 17.59
N ILE A 93 10.90 -0.25 17.56
CA ILE A 93 9.93 -1.11 18.24
C ILE A 93 9.35 -2.03 17.17
N ASN A 94 9.67 -3.32 17.25
CA ASN A 94 9.16 -4.32 16.31
C ASN A 94 7.89 -4.95 16.85
N TYR A 95 6.85 -5.01 16.03
CA TYR A 95 5.63 -5.74 16.30
C TYR A 95 5.77 -7.15 15.76
N VAL A 96 5.62 -8.13 16.65
CA VAL A 96 5.94 -9.51 16.35
C VAL A 96 4.79 -10.46 16.62
N ARG A 97 4.69 -11.49 15.79
CA ARG A 97 3.88 -12.68 16.06
C ARG A 97 4.82 -13.86 16.25
N VAL A 98 4.76 -14.52 17.41
CA VAL A 98 5.54 -15.72 17.71
C VAL A 98 4.82 -16.95 17.15
N PHE A 99 5.46 -17.72 16.30
CA PHE A 99 4.93 -18.94 15.67
C PHE A 99 5.35 -20.19 16.40
N SER A 100 6.61 -20.27 16.89
CA SER A 100 7.14 -21.37 17.68
C SER A 100 8.06 -20.86 18.77
N GLY A 101 8.22 -21.63 19.85
CA GLY A 101 9.07 -21.25 20.99
C GLY A 101 8.55 -20.03 21.75
N GLN A 102 9.44 -19.19 22.21
CA GLN A 102 9.12 -17.96 22.95
C GLN A 102 10.20 -16.91 22.78
N ILE A 103 9.84 -15.64 22.95
CA ILE A 103 10.77 -14.52 23.06
C ILE A 103 10.74 -14.00 24.49
N GLN A 104 11.90 -13.87 25.14
CA GLN A 104 12.03 -13.40 26.51
C GLN A 104 12.88 -12.14 26.60
N LYS A 105 12.62 -11.33 27.62
CA LYS A 105 13.50 -10.22 27.98
C LYS A 105 14.89 -10.74 28.33
N GLY A 106 15.96 -10.11 27.80
CA GLY A 106 17.35 -10.51 27.98
C GLY A 106 17.82 -11.62 27.04
N GLN A 107 16.92 -12.22 26.25
CA GLN A 107 17.29 -13.24 25.28
C GLN A 107 18.06 -12.64 24.11
N LYS A 108 19.11 -13.34 23.65
CA LYS A 108 19.77 -13.03 22.38
C LYS A 108 19.00 -13.65 21.23
N ILE A 109 18.66 -12.84 20.26
CA ILE A 109 17.92 -13.22 19.06
C ILE A 109 18.71 -12.84 17.81
N ILE A 110 18.40 -13.49 16.70
CA ILE A 110 18.95 -13.21 15.37
C ILE A 110 17.82 -12.71 14.48
N LEU A 111 18.06 -11.59 13.80
CA LEU A 111 17.25 -11.13 12.67
C LEU A 111 17.78 -11.84 11.41
N MET A 112 16.97 -12.70 10.80
CA MET A 112 17.49 -13.63 9.80
C MET A 112 17.90 -12.95 8.49
N SER A 113 17.26 -11.83 8.11
CA SER A 113 17.60 -11.09 6.88
C SER A 113 18.93 -10.36 6.97
N SER A 114 19.25 -9.77 8.12
CA SER A 114 20.47 -9.01 8.36
C SER A 114 21.56 -9.81 9.07
N GLU A 115 21.24 -11.02 9.55
CA GLU A 115 22.09 -11.89 10.39
C GLU A 115 22.61 -11.21 11.69
N LYS A 116 21.98 -10.11 12.09
CA LYS A 116 22.36 -9.38 13.29
C LYS A 116 21.88 -10.09 14.56
N ILE A 117 22.79 -10.24 15.49
CA ILE A 117 22.51 -10.74 16.85
C ILE A 117 22.24 -9.54 17.73
N VAL A 118 21.08 -9.52 18.37
CA VAL A 118 20.65 -8.44 19.28
C VAL A 118 20.04 -9.03 20.54
N GLU A 119 20.06 -8.22 21.62
CA GLU A 119 19.42 -8.59 22.88
C GLU A 119 18.03 -7.95 22.97
N VAL A 120 17.05 -8.70 23.47
CA VAL A 120 15.70 -8.20 23.75
C VAL A 120 15.70 -7.41 25.04
N ASN A 121 15.77 -6.09 24.95
CA ASN A 121 15.75 -5.19 26.11
C ASN A 121 14.39 -5.20 26.83
N GLU A 122 13.31 -5.26 26.03
CA GLU A 122 11.93 -5.32 26.52
C GLU A 122 11.07 -6.11 25.54
N CYS A 123 10.09 -6.85 26.06
CA CYS A 123 9.01 -7.43 25.28
C CYS A 123 7.69 -7.28 26.04
N GLY A 124 6.57 -7.37 25.32
CA GLY A 124 5.26 -7.22 25.94
C GLY A 124 4.09 -7.29 24.96
N TYR A 125 2.93 -6.95 25.47
CA TYR A 125 1.64 -6.99 24.75
C TYR A 125 1.00 -5.60 24.68
N PHE A 126 0.04 -5.41 23.79
CA PHE A 126 -0.80 -4.21 23.72
C PHE A 126 -2.14 -4.42 24.48
N LYS A 127 -2.44 -3.55 25.50
CA LYS A 127 -3.67 -3.60 26.34
C LYS A 127 -4.27 -2.23 26.65
N PRO A 128 -4.77 -1.46 25.72
CA PRO A 128 -4.33 -1.16 24.35
C PRO A 128 -2.94 -0.51 24.30
N LYS A 129 -2.43 0.01 25.42
CA LYS A 129 -1.06 0.55 25.54
C LYS A 129 -0.05 -0.58 25.67
N MET A 130 1.18 -0.28 25.28
CA MET A 130 2.32 -1.17 25.49
C MET A 130 2.41 -1.57 26.98
N THR A 131 2.32 -2.86 27.24
CA THR A 131 2.37 -3.44 28.58
C THR A 131 3.51 -4.45 28.63
N PRO A 132 4.62 -4.15 29.34
CA PRO A 132 5.75 -5.07 29.43
C PRO A 132 5.35 -6.43 30.01
N ALA A 133 6.00 -7.47 29.51
CA ALA A 133 5.88 -8.85 29.95
C ALA A 133 7.25 -9.52 30.02
N ASN A 134 7.36 -10.62 30.74
CA ASN A 134 8.61 -11.37 30.80
C ASN A 134 8.89 -12.15 29.52
N SER A 135 7.83 -12.59 28.82
CA SER A 135 7.96 -13.35 27.58
C SER A 135 6.70 -13.21 26.71
N ILE A 136 6.86 -13.50 25.42
CA ILE A 136 5.78 -13.71 24.44
C ILE A 136 5.87 -15.17 23.99
N GLN A 137 4.81 -15.94 24.24
CA GLN A 137 4.75 -17.38 23.92
C GLN A 137 4.31 -17.59 22.47
N ALA A 138 4.51 -18.80 21.94
CA ALA A 138 3.99 -19.23 20.65
C ALA A 138 2.48 -18.95 20.54
N GLY A 139 2.03 -18.43 19.38
CA GLY A 139 0.67 -17.93 19.16
C GLY A 139 0.45 -16.50 19.64
N GLY A 140 1.36 -15.92 20.43
CA GLY A 140 1.26 -14.56 20.96
C GLY A 140 1.62 -13.51 19.91
N VAL A 141 0.92 -12.37 19.99
CA VAL A 141 1.20 -11.14 19.23
C VAL A 141 1.56 -10.06 20.22
N GLY A 142 2.70 -9.39 20.00
CA GLY A 142 3.20 -8.38 20.93
C GLY A 142 4.26 -7.49 20.30
N TYR A 143 5.09 -6.89 21.13
CA TYR A 143 6.19 -6.05 20.68
C TYR A 143 7.51 -6.45 21.35
N ILE A 144 8.59 -6.14 20.67
CA ILE A 144 9.95 -6.24 21.22
C ILE A 144 10.74 -4.95 20.96
N ILE A 145 11.63 -4.63 21.88
CA ILE A 145 12.58 -3.51 21.79
C ILE A 145 13.97 -4.08 21.94
N THR A 146 14.83 -3.86 20.94
CA THR A 146 16.19 -4.42 20.89
C THR A 146 17.26 -3.34 20.89
N GLY A 147 16.87 -2.05 20.89
CA GLY A 147 17.80 -0.92 20.80
C GLY A 147 18.42 -0.72 19.41
N ILE A 148 17.94 -1.40 18.39
CA ILE A 148 18.29 -1.14 16.98
C ILE A 148 17.84 0.27 16.62
N LYS A 149 18.70 1.00 15.91
CA LYS A 149 18.45 2.40 15.51
C LYS A 149 18.07 2.55 14.05
N SER A 150 18.18 1.48 13.25
CA SER A 150 17.85 1.49 11.82
C SER A 150 16.78 0.44 11.51
N LEU A 151 15.72 0.83 10.79
CA LEU A 151 14.70 -0.10 10.29
C LEU A 151 15.23 -1.02 9.19
N GLU A 152 16.29 -0.63 8.51
CA GLU A 152 16.94 -1.50 7.52
C GLU A 152 17.47 -2.79 8.15
N ASP A 153 17.80 -2.72 9.43
CA ASP A 153 18.27 -3.87 10.20
C ASP A 153 17.15 -4.76 10.74
N ALA A 154 15.91 -4.24 10.83
CA ALA A 154 14.76 -4.93 11.41
C ALA A 154 13.53 -4.75 10.48
N ARG A 155 13.61 -5.30 9.28
CA ARG A 155 12.60 -5.12 8.22
C ARG A 155 11.29 -5.82 8.57
N VAL A 156 10.20 -5.19 8.18
CA VAL A 156 8.86 -5.84 8.18
C VAL A 156 8.89 -7.03 7.22
N GLY A 157 8.39 -8.18 7.71
CA GLY A 157 8.48 -9.45 6.99
C GLY A 157 9.71 -10.30 7.34
N ASP A 158 10.65 -9.77 8.16
CA ASP A 158 11.80 -10.56 8.62
C ASP A 158 11.41 -11.58 9.71
N THR A 159 12.19 -12.64 9.78
CA THR A 159 12.05 -13.68 10.79
C THR A 159 13.06 -13.48 11.91
N ILE A 160 12.55 -13.57 13.13
CA ILE A 160 13.37 -13.60 14.36
C ILE A 160 13.53 -15.05 14.80
N THR A 161 14.76 -15.42 15.16
CA THR A 161 15.06 -16.72 15.75
C THR A 161 15.97 -16.60 16.98
N GLY A 162 16.02 -17.62 17.83
CA GLY A 162 16.96 -17.66 18.97
C GLY A 162 18.40 -17.72 18.50
N ALA A 163 19.32 -17.06 19.24
CA ALA A 163 20.75 -17.11 18.90
C ALA A 163 21.38 -18.46 19.22
N ASP A 164 20.87 -19.14 20.25
CA ASP A 164 21.38 -20.45 20.69
C ASP A 164 20.80 -21.61 19.85
N GLU A 165 19.57 -21.45 19.36
CA GLU A 165 18.84 -22.43 18.55
C GLU A 165 18.31 -21.74 17.29
N LYS A 166 19.23 -21.53 16.33
CA LYS A 166 18.92 -20.85 15.06
C LYS A 166 18.03 -21.72 14.18
N ALA A 167 16.87 -21.18 13.77
CA ALA A 167 16.02 -21.81 12.77
C ALA A 167 16.75 -21.90 11.41
N LYS A 168 16.51 -22.98 10.68
CA LYS A 168 17.16 -23.24 9.38
C LYS A 168 16.55 -22.41 8.27
N GLU A 169 15.24 -22.21 8.31
CA GLU A 169 14.48 -21.52 7.27
C GLU A 169 13.64 -20.38 7.86
N PRO A 170 13.62 -19.23 7.19
CA PRO A 170 12.77 -18.13 7.62
C PRO A 170 11.28 -18.48 7.40
N LEU A 171 10.41 -17.80 8.13
CA LEU A 171 8.98 -17.79 7.86
C LEU A 171 8.72 -17.15 6.49
N PRO A 172 7.61 -17.49 5.80
CA PRO A 172 7.17 -16.76 4.62
C PRO A 172 7.00 -15.29 4.97
N GLY A 173 7.88 -14.45 4.43
CA GLY A 173 7.84 -13.00 4.64
C GLY A 173 6.82 -12.31 3.73
N TYR A 174 6.66 -11.01 3.92
CA TYR A 174 5.87 -10.18 3.02
C TYR A 174 6.67 -9.89 1.74
N LYS A 175 5.97 -9.81 0.61
CA LYS A 175 6.59 -9.30 -0.63
C LYS A 175 6.87 -7.81 -0.44
N GLU A 176 8.10 -7.39 -0.78
CA GLU A 176 8.40 -5.96 -0.81
C GLU A 176 7.48 -5.25 -1.81
N ALA A 177 6.77 -4.25 -1.32
CA ALA A 177 5.95 -3.41 -2.17
C ALA A 177 6.88 -2.46 -2.94
N LYS A 178 6.87 -2.56 -4.26
CA LYS A 178 7.68 -1.68 -5.11
C LYS A 178 6.93 -0.39 -5.39
N PRO A 179 7.59 0.77 -5.31
CA PRO A 179 6.99 2.03 -5.73
C PRO A 179 6.53 1.96 -7.20
N MET A 180 5.39 2.54 -7.48
CA MET A 180 4.80 2.59 -8.82
C MET A 180 4.59 4.02 -9.31
N VAL A 181 4.55 4.99 -8.41
CA VAL A 181 4.34 6.42 -8.69
C VAL A 181 5.51 7.19 -8.15
N PHE A 182 6.07 8.07 -8.95
CA PHE A 182 7.23 8.89 -8.60
C PHE A 182 6.93 10.36 -8.80
N CYS A 183 7.36 11.22 -7.87
CA CYS A 183 7.37 12.66 -8.05
C CYS A 183 8.57 13.30 -7.35
N GLY A 184 8.91 14.52 -7.77
CA GLY A 184 9.90 15.35 -7.08
C GLY A 184 9.22 16.13 -5.96
N LEU A 185 9.84 16.16 -4.79
CA LEU A 185 9.48 16.99 -3.64
C LEU A 185 10.57 18.04 -3.45
N TYR A 186 10.23 19.32 -3.56
CA TYR A 186 11.15 20.43 -3.41
C TYR A 186 10.67 21.34 -2.30
N PRO A 187 11.53 21.79 -1.38
CA PRO A 187 11.12 22.76 -0.38
C PRO A 187 10.84 24.10 -1.07
N VAL A 188 9.85 24.85 -0.58
CA VAL A 188 9.57 26.22 -1.08
C VAL A 188 10.75 27.15 -0.77
N ASP A 189 11.31 27.02 0.44
CA ASP A 189 12.56 27.69 0.80
C ASP A 189 13.73 26.72 0.57
N THR A 190 14.65 27.09 -0.32
CA THR A 190 15.81 26.25 -0.67
C THR A 190 16.76 25.98 0.50
N GLU A 191 16.74 26.79 1.55
CA GLU A 191 17.50 26.55 2.78
C GLU A 191 16.98 25.38 3.59
N GLU A 192 15.70 25.01 3.41
CA GLU A 192 15.05 23.89 4.09
C GLU A 192 15.32 22.52 3.44
N PHE A 193 16.15 22.43 2.39
CA PHE A 193 16.48 21.15 1.73
C PHE A 193 16.93 20.06 2.71
N LYS A 194 17.81 20.42 3.65
CA LYS A 194 18.29 19.46 4.65
C LYS A 194 17.17 19.02 5.61
N LEU A 195 16.29 19.95 6.01
CA LEU A 195 15.15 19.66 6.88
C LEU A 195 14.17 18.72 6.20
N LEU A 196 13.94 18.89 4.89
CA LEU A 196 13.12 17.99 4.09
C LEU A 196 13.74 16.57 4.04
N GLY A 197 15.06 16.47 3.88
CA GLY A 197 15.76 15.18 3.94
C GLY A 197 15.58 14.47 5.28
N ASP A 198 15.80 15.19 6.38
CA ASP A 198 15.61 14.67 7.74
C ASP A 198 14.16 14.21 7.98
N ALA A 199 13.18 14.95 7.42
CA ALA A 199 11.76 14.59 7.51
C ALA A 199 11.46 13.30 6.71
N LEU A 200 11.97 13.19 5.48
CA LEU A 200 11.81 11.98 4.65
C LEU A 200 12.47 10.76 5.29
N GLU A 201 13.66 10.90 5.88
CA GLU A 201 14.30 9.82 6.63
C GLU A 201 13.43 9.35 7.80
N LYS A 202 12.89 10.28 8.60
CA LYS A 202 12.00 9.95 9.71
C LYS A 202 10.69 9.30 9.24
N LEU A 203 10.11 9.75 8.13
CA LEU A 203 8.93 9.13 7.55
C LEU A 203 9.22 7.72 7.04
N LYS A 204 10.35 7.52 6.37
CA LYS A 204 10.82 6.21 5.89
C LYS A 204 11.03 5.22 7.04
N LEU A 205 11.41 5.69 8.23
CA LEU A 205 11.51 4.85 9.42
C LEU A 205 10.17 4.19 9.80
N ASN A 206 9.05 4.83 9.50
CA ASN A 206 7.71 4.32 9.79
C ASN A 206 6.99 3.80 8.55
N ASP A 207 7.60 3.94 7.37
CA ASP A 207 7.03 3.53 6.09
C ASP A 207 8.12 2.96 5.18
N ALA A 208 8.33 1.66 5.26
CA ALA A 208 9.34 0.95 4.48
C ALA A 208 9.09 1.00 2.96
N SER A 209 7.90 1.39 2.52
CA SER A 209 7.55 1.50 1.10
C SER A 209 7.95 2.84 0.48
N LEU A 210 8.22 3.86 1.30
CA LEU A 210 8.73 5.15 0.84
C LEU A 210 10.19 5.02 0.41
N THR A 211 10.45 5.35 -0.85
CA THR A 211 11.82 5.47 -1.37
C THR A 211 12.10 6.91 -1.76
N PHE A 212 13.32 7.38 -1.57
CA PHE A 212 13.71 8.70 -2.03
C PHE A 212 15.21 8.76 -2.32
N GLU A 213 15.56 9.63 -3.25
CA GLU A 213 16.92 9.95 -3.64
C GLU A 213 17.03 11.46 -3.88
N THR A 214 18.23 12.01 -3.77
CA THR A 214 18.44 13.44 -4.03
C THR A 214 18.25 13.74 -5.51
N GLU A 215 17.55 14.83 -5.79
CA GLU A 215 17.33 15.34 -7.14
C GLU A 215 17.66 16.84 -7.18
N SER A 216 18.09 17.32 -8.32
CA SER A 216 18.29 18.76 -8.55
C SER A 216 17.55 19.20 -9.80
N SER A 217 16.92 20.36 -9.72
CA SER A 217 16.27 21.05 -10.83
C SER A 217 16.90 22.43 -11.01
N GLN A 218 17.06 22.85 -12.24
CA GLN A 218 17.54 24.21 -12.53
C GLN A 218 16.54 25.28 -12.05
N ALA A 219 15.25 24.96 -12.07
CA ALA A 219 14.21 25.90 -11.70
C ALA A 219 13.86 25.88 -10.20
N LEU A 220 13.88 24.69 -9.56
CA LEU A 220 13.42 24.50 -8.17
C LEU A 220 14.57 24.27 -7.17
N GLY A 221 15.81 24.18 -7.65
CA GLY A 221 16.98 23.91 -6.82
C GLY A 221 17.10 22.44 -6.42
N PHE A 222 17.55 22.19 -5.18
CA PHE A 222 17.71 20.85 -4.65
C PHE A 222 16.42 20.33 -4.03
N GLY A 223 16.10 19.08 -4.27
CA GLY A 223 14.94 18.37 -3.76
C GLY A 223 15.17 16.88 -3.68
N TYR A 224 14.10 16.12 -3.54
CA TYR A 224 14.12 14.68 -3.47
C TYR A 224 13.14 14.09 -4.46
N ARG A 225 13.59 13.11 -5.23
CA ARG A 225 12.72 12.25 -6.01
C ARG A 225 12.23 11.14 -5.13
N CYS A 226 10.91 11.08 -4.93
CA CYS A 226 10.26 10.12 -4.04
C CYS A 226 9.44 9.12 -4.82
N GLY A 227 9.48 7.85 -4.39
CA GLY A 227 8.67 6.76 -4.90
C GLY A 227 7.60 6.34 -3.90
N PHE A 228 6.38 6.12 -4.41
CA PHE A 228 5.17 5.83 -3.65
C PHE A 228 4.43 4.62 -4.22
N LEU A 229 3.66 3.93 -3.38
CA LEU A 229 2.81 2.82 -3.81
C LEU A 229 1.66 3.25 -4.72
N GLY A 230 1.22 4.50 -4.59
CA GLY A 230 0.14 5.09 -5.36
C GLY A 230 -0.12 6.52 -4.92
N LEU A 231 -1.14 7.18 -5.50
CA LEU A 231 -1.47 8.58 -5.21
C LEU A 231 -1.84 8.82 -3.75
N LEU A 232 -2.70 7.99 -3.17
CA LEU A 232 -3.11 8.13 -1.78
C LEU A 232 -1.90 8.09 -0.82
N HIS A 233 -0.94 7.20 -1.10
CA HIS A 233 0.31 7.14 -0.33
C HIS A 233 1.10 8.46 -0.47
N MET A 234 1.20 8.99 -1.69
CA MET A 234 1.86 10.26 -1.97
C MET A 234 1.19 11.42 -1.20
N GLU A 235 -0.14 11.52 -1.26
CA GLU A 235 -0.91 12.55 -0.55
C GLU A 235 -0.73 12.47 0.97
N ILE A 236 -0.74 11.26 1.54
CA ILE A 236 -0.51 11.05 2.97
C ILE A 236 0.89 11.53 3.37
N ILE A 237 1.91 11.19 2.60
CA ILE A 237 3.30 11.61 2.89
C ILE A 237 3.42 13.14 2.79
N GLN A 238 2.82 13.77 1.79
CA GLN A 238 2.79 15.23 1.66
C GLN A 238 2.12 15.90 2.86
N GLU A 239 0.94 15.42 3.25
CA GLU A 239 0.23 15.95 4.42
C GLU A 239 1.04 15.77 5.71
N ARG A 240 1.71 14.64 5.87
CA ARG A 240 2.58 14.38 7.02
C ARG A 240 3.78 15.32 7.05
N ILE A 241 4.46 15.56 5.91
CA ILE A 241 5.57 16.52 5.84
C ILE A 241 5.09 17.90 6.30
N GLN A 242 3.95 18.35 5.82
CA GLN A 242 3.42 19.65 6.20
C GLN A 242 2.99 19.71 7.68
N ARG A 243 2.28 18.70 8.19
CA ARG A 243 1.70 18.72 9.54
C ARG A 243 2.70 18.36 10.66
N GLU A 244 3.58 17.39 10.42
CA GLU A 244 4.51 16.88 11.45
C GLU A 244 5.81 17.68 11.49
N PHE A 245 6.25 18.21 10.34
CA PHE A 245 7.53 18.92 10.20
C PHE A 245 7.37 20.40 9.86
N ASN A 246 6.14 20.87 9.61
CA ASN A 246 5.82 22.27 9.25
C ASN A 246 6.66 22.78 8.06
N LEU A 247 6.87 21.91 7.04
CA LEU A 247 7.58 22.23 5.82
C LEU A 247 6.60 22.45 4.67
N GLU A 248 6.76 23.56 3.95
CA GLU A 248 6.04 23.82 2.71
C GLU A 248 6.83 23.24 1.52
N ILE A 249 6.16 22.43 0.70
CA ILE A 249 6.80 21.75 -0.42
C ILE A 249 6.09 22.00 -1.75
N VAL A 250 6.87 22.07 -2.82
CA VAL A 250 6.42 22.00 -4.21
C VAL A 250 6.52 20.56 -4.65
N VAL A 251 5.43 20.05 -5.22
CA VAL A 251 5.36 18.67 -5.72
C VAL A 251 5.24 18.68 -7.23
N THR A 252 6.10 17.95 -7.91
CA THR A 252 6.01 17.81 -9.36
C THR A 252 4.90 16.86 -9.77
N ALA A 253 4.48 16.90 -11.04
CA ALA A 253 3.50 15.97 -11.56
C ALA A 253 3.94 14.52 -11.34
N PRO A 254 3.03 13.64 -10.83
CA PRO A 254 3.37 12.24 -10.63
C PRO A 254 3.65 11.55 -11.96
N ASN A 255 4.69 10.73 -11.99
CA ASN A 255 5.10 9.91 -13.12
C ASN A 255 5.12 8.44 -12.72
N VAL A 256 5.05 7.58 -13.74
CA VAL A 256 5.21 6.13 -13.59
C VAL A 256 6.58 5.69 -14.08
N THR A 257 7.00 4.47 -13.76
CA THR A 257 8.22 3.89 -14.32
C THR A 257 7.95 3.40 -15.74
N TYR A 258 8.75 3.83 -16.69
CA TYR A 258 8.70 3.38 -18.08
C TYR A 258 9.84 2.39 -18.37
N LYS A 259 9.60 1.40 -19.22
CA LYS A 259 10.64 0.50 -19.71
C LYS A 259 11.09 0.98 -21.09
N VAL A 260 12.35 1.39 -21.21
CA VAL A 260 12.92 1.88 -22.45
C VAL A 260 13.88 0.86 -23.02
N GLN A 261 13.69 0.50 -24.28
CA GLN A 261 14.61 -0.30 -25.06
C GLN A 261 15.30 0.59 -26.08
N LYS A 262 16.61 0.69 -26.01
CA LYS A 262 17.43 1.44 -26.98
C LYS A 262 17.65 0.63 -28.27
N THR A 263 18.09 1.32 -29.33
CA THR A 263 18.43 0.71 -30.64
C THR A 263 19.56 -0.33 -30.56
N ASN A 264 20.42 -0.25 -29.54
CA ASN A 264 21.45 -1.24 -29.25
C ASN A 264 20.94 -2.45 -28.42
N MET A 265 19.61 -2.59 -28.25
CA MET A 265 18.91 -3.63 -27.46
C MET A 265 19.14 -3.53 -25.94
N GLU A 266 19.80 -2.50 -25.45
CA GLU A 266 19.90 -2.22 -24.02
C GLU A 266 18.54 -1.80 -23.47
N GLU A 267 18.12 -2.41 -22.34
CA GLU A 267 16.87 -2.07 -21.63
C GLU A 267 17.17 -1.44 -20.28
N PHE A 268 16.42 -0.40 -19.93
CA PHE A 268 16.48 0.18 -18.59
C PHE A 268 15.09 0.69 -18.15
N LEU A 269 14.92 0.84 -16.85
CA LEU A 269 13.74 1.46 -16.25
C LEU A 269 13.99 2.96 -16.12
N MET A 270 13.07 3.75 -16.65
CA MET A 270 13.10 5.19 -16.62
C MET A 270 12.01 5.70 -15.66
N GLU A 271 12.43 6.26 -14.56
CA GLU A 271 11.57 6.80 -13.51
C GLU A 271 11.46 8.33 -13.59
N ASN A 272 12.47 8.98 -14.20
CA ASN A 272 12.56 10.41 -14.33
C ASN A 272 12.45 10.83 -15.81
N PRO A 273 11.55 11.78 -16.18
CA PRO A 273 11.46 12.32 -17.54
C PRO A 273 12.77 12.90 -18.08
N ASN A 274 13.69 13.35 -17.21
CA ASN A 274 14.99 13.87 -17.61
C ASN A 274 15.96 12.78 -18.11
N GLN A 275 15.68 11.50 -17.82
CA GLN A 275 16.41 10.35 -18.35
C GLN A 275 15.95 9.95 -19.76
N TYR A 276 14.97 10.66 -20.35
CA TYR A 276 14.43 10.36 -21.67
C TYR A 276 15.54 10.47 -22.73
N PRO A 277 15.88 9.36 -23.43
CA PRO A 277 16.97 9.38 -24.41
C PRO A 277 16.60 10.20 -25.66
N PRO A 278 17.60 10.61 -26.45
CA PRO A 278 17.33 11.13 -27.80
C PRO A 278 16.47 10.16 -28.60
N VAL A 279 15.45 10.67 -29.30
CA VAL A 279 14.45 9.84 -30.02
C VAL A 279 15.11 8.85 -31.00
N THR A 280 16.25 9.23 -31.59
CA THR A 280 17.02 8.40 -32.53
C THR A 280 17.64 7.15 -31.88
N LEU A 281 17.80 7.16 -30.55
CA LEU A 281 18.35 6.03 -29.79
C LEU A 281 17.27 5.12 -29.20
N ILE A 282 15.99 5.46 -29.37
CA ILE A 282 14.87 4.69 -28.82
C ILE A 282 14.39 3.70 -29.87
N ASN A 283 14.36 2.42 -29.50
CA ASN A 283 13.67 1.38 -30.27
C ASN A 283 12.21 1.29 -29.82
N THR A 284 11.96 1.14 -28.50
CA THR A 284 10.61 1.00 -27.95
C THR A 284 10.54 1.60 -26.56
N ILE A 285 9.43 2.27 -26.24
CA ILE A 285 9.08 2.66 -24.87
C ILE A 285 7.80 1.93 -24.49
N SER A 286 7.82 1.30 -23.32
CA SER A 286 6.67 0.60 -22.75
C SER A 286 6.24 1.26 -21.46
N GLU A 287 4.93 1.39 -21.29
CA GLU A 287 4.30 1.89 -20.06
C GLU A 287 3.64 0.75 -19.27
N PRO A 288 3.52 0.87 -17.94
CA PRO A 288 2.85 -0.13 -17.12
C PRO A 288 1.34 -0.07 -17.34
N PHE A 289 0.75 -1.21 -17.67
CA PHE A 289 -0.69 -1.42 -17.74
C PHE A 289 -1.19 -2.12 -16.49
N MET A 290 -2.36 -1.68 -16.04
CA MET A 290 -3.06 -2.22 -14.88
C MET A 290 -4.30 -2.96 -15.33
N GLY A 291 -4.57 -4.11 -14.70
CA GLY A 291 -5.91 -4.67 -14.68
C GLY A 291 -6.78 -3.78 -13.77
N LEU A 292 -7.95 -3.39 -14.25
CA LEU A 292 -8.90 -2.54 -13.54
C LEU A 292 -10.25 -3.25 -13.45
N SER A 293 -10.76 -3.43 -12.23
CA SER A 293 -12.09 -3.97 -11.96
C SER A 293 -12.99 -2.86 -11.43
N ILE A 294 -14.15 -2.68 -12.02
CA ILE A 294 -15.13 -1.68 -11.59
C ILE A 294 -16.47 -2.36 -11.31
N ILE A 295 -16.95 -2.23 -10.08
CA ILE A 295 -18.29 -2.66 -9.68
C ILE A 295 -19.23 -1.47 -9.83
N THR A 296 -20.32 -1.66 -10.58
CA THR A 296 -21.24 -0.55 -10.90
C THR A 296 -22.68 -1.02 -11.10
N PRO A 297 -23.68 -0.16 -10.80
CA PRO A 297 -25.04 -0.35 -11.28
C PRO A 297 -25.12 -0.34 -12.83
N ASN A 298 -26.07 -1.10 -13.37
CA ASN A 298 -26.23 -1.28 -14.83
C ASN A 298 -26.39 0.04 -15.59
N GLU A 299 -27.01 1.06 -14.98
CA GLU A 299 -27.24 2.37 -15.59
C GLU A 299 -25.96 3.14 -15.94
N TYR A 300 -24.82 2.85 -15.26
CA TYR A 300 -23.55 3.56 -15.49
C TYR A 300 -22.57 2.80 -16.40
N ILE A 301 -22.90 1.60 -16.90
CA ILE A 301 -21.99 0.77 -17.69
C ILE A 301 -21.46 1.53 -18.91
N SER A 302 -22.34 2.14 -19.71
CA SER A 302 -21.94 2.88 -20.91
C SER A 302 -21.03 4.06 -20.57
N THR A 303 -21.37 4.81 -19.53
CA THR A 303 -20.57 5.95 -19.05
C THR A 303 -19.17 5.54 -18.61
N ILE A 304 -19.05 4.37 -17.95
CA ILE A 304 -17.75 3.85 -17.51
C ILE A 304 -16.93 3.38 -18.71
N ILE A 305 -17.53 2.69 -19.65
CA ILE A 305 -16.83 2.25 -20.87
C ILE A 305 -16.29 3.45 -21.66
N GLU A 306 -17.06 4.53 -21.77
CA GLU A 306 -16.61 5.78 -22.40
C GLU A 306 -15.43 6.40 -21.63
N LEU A 307 -15.54 6.53 -20.29
CA LEU A 307 -14.47 7.06 -19.46
C LEU A 307 -13.17 6.28 -19.62
N VAL A 308 -13.25 4.93 -19.59
CA VAL A 308 -12.08 4.07 -19.74
C VAL A 308 -11.46 4.22 -21.14
N LYS A 309 -12.27 4.34 -22.20
CA LYS A 309 -11.77 4.62 -23.56
C LYS A 309 -11.10 5.97 -23.68
N GLU A 310 -11.66 7.02 -23.05
CA GLU A 310 -11.01 8.34 -22.98
C GLU A 310 -9.62 8.25 -22.33
N CYS A 311 -9.43 7.33 -21.40
CA CYS A 311 -8.17 7.05 -20.70
C CYS A 311 -7.36 5.91 -21.35
N ARG A 312 -7.51 5.68 -22.65
CA ARG A 312 -6.78 4.66 -23.44
C ARG A 312 -6.92 3.23 -22.89
N GLY A 313 -7.94 2.99 -22.08
CA GLY A 313 -8.20 1.65 -21.53
C GLY A 313 -8.98 0.76 -22.48
N ASN A 314 -8.79 -0.54 -22.33
CA ASN A 314 -9.40 -1.58 -23.14
C ASN A 314 -10.33 -2.44 -22.29
N TYR A 315 -11.58 -2.56 -22.71
CA TYR A 315 -12.56 -3.48 -22.12
C TYR A 315 -12.11 -4.94 -22.31
N GLN A 316 -12.22 -5.75 -21.26
CA GLN A 316 -11.89 -7.18 -21.27
C GLN A 316 -13.15 -8.05 -21.15
N LYS A 317 -13.87 -7.90 -20.04
CA LYS A 317 -15.06 -8.70 -19.75
C LYS A 317 -16.03 -7.98 -18.81
N SER A 318 -17.26 -8.50 -18.73
CA SER A 318 -18.22 -8.16 -17.68
C SER A 318 -18.77 -9.42 -17.03
N GLU A 319 -19.05 -9.33 -15.75
CA GLU A 319 -19.63 -10.39 -14.93
C GLU A 319 -20.82 -9.83 -14.17
N VAL A 320 -21.96 -10.51 -14.23
CA VAL A 320 -23.17 -10.11 -13.53
C VAL A 320 -23.05 -10.54 -12.07
N ILE A 321 -23.15 -9.60 -11.14
CA ILE A 321 -23.21 -9.88 -9.69
C ILE A 321 -24.66 -10.18 -9.30
N ASP A 322 -25.59 -9.30 -9.69
CA ASP A 322 -27.02 -9.40 -9.41
C ASP A 322 -27.82 -8.71 -10.51
N SER A 323 -29.16 -8.63 -10.34
CA SER A 323 -30.04 -7.99 -11.32
C SER A 323 -29.71 -6.52 -11.65
N ASN A 324 -29.00 -5.83 -10.75
CA ASN A 324 -28.77 -4.39 -10.83
C ASN A 324 -27.30 -4.01 -10.97
N ARG A 325 -26.34 -4.91 -10.73
CA ARG A 325 -24.89 -4.60 -10.68
C ARG A 325 -24.05 -5.59 -11.47
N GLN A 326 -22.99 -5.06 -12.06
CA GLN A 326 -21.98 -5.83 -12.78
C GLN A 326 -20.57 -5.46 -12.36
N ILE A 327 -19.65 -6.40 -12.54
CA ILE A 327 -18.21 -6.17 -12.52
C ILE A 327 -17.76 -5.98 -13.96
N LEU A 328 -17.11 -4.87 -14.24
CA LEU A 328 -16.48 -4.59 -15.53
C LEU A 328 -14.97 -4.70 -15.36
N THR A 329 -14.32 -5.49 -16.20
CA THR A 329 -12.86 -5.64 -16.17
C THR A 329 -12.25 -4.97 -17.39
N PHE A 330 -11.18 -4.21 -17.16
CA PHE A 330 -10.47 -3.45 -18.19
C PHE A 330 -8.95 -3.63 -18.03
N LYS A 331 -8.20 -3.26 -19.07
CA LYS A 331 -6.77 -2.94 -19.00
C LYS A 331 -6.58 -1.47 -19.28
N ILE A 332 -5.83 -0.77 -18.46
CA ILE A 332 -5.64 0.69 -18.55
C ILE A 332 -4.18 1.05 -18.24
N PRO A 333 -3.57 2.04 -18.93
CA PRO A 333 -2.27 2.54 -18.56
C PRO A 333 -2.29 3.14 -17.15
N LEU A 334 -1.28 2.84 -16.33
CA LEU A 334 -1.18 3.36 -14.96
C LEU A 334 -1.17 4.89 -14.93
N ASN A 335 -0.48 5.52 -15.87
CA ASN A 335 -0.41 6.98 -15.94
C ASN A 335 -1.78 7.64 -16.10
N GLU A 336 -2.70 7.04 -16.86
CA GLU A 336 -4.07 7.54 -17.00
C GLU A 336 -4.91 7.28 -15.73
N LEU A 337 -4.62 6.19 -15.03
CA LEU A 337 -5.32 5.83 -13.79
C LEU A 337 -4.99 6.80 -12.66
N ILE A 338 -3.71 7.20 -12.53
CA ILE A 338 -3.25 8.15 -11.51
C ILE A 338 -3.58 9.60 -11.83
N THR A 339 -4.06 9.92 -13.04
CA THR A 339 -4.40 11.29 -13.46
C THR A 339 -5.92 11.50 -13.42
N ASN A 340 -6.48 11.77 -12.26
CA ASN A 340 -7.90 12.14 -12.07
C ASN A 340 -8.95 11.07 -12.50
N PHE A 341 -8.55 9.82 -12.75
CA PHE A 341 -9.49 8.78 -13.16
C PHE A 341 -10.53 8.49 -12.07
N PHE A 342 -10.08 8.36 -10.82
CA PHE A 342 -10.95 8.08 -9.68
C PHE A 342 -12.03 9.16 -9.50
N ASP A 343 -11.63 10.43 -9.56
CA ASP A 343 -12.55 11.56 -9.40
C ASP A 343 -13.57 11.62 -10.54
N LYS A 344 -13.11 11.39 -11.78
CA LYS A 344 -14.00 11.30 -12.94
C LYS A 344 -14.97 10.13 -12.81
N LEU A 345 -14.51 8.97 -12.34
CA LEU A 345 -15.34 7.80 -12.11
C LEU A 345 -16.43 8.11 -11.07
N LYS A 346 -16.05 8.65 -9.93
CA LYS A 346 -16.99 9.01 -8.86
C LYS A 346 -17.98 10.08 -9.30
N SER A 347 -17.52 11.11 -9.97
CA SER A 347 -18.37 12.18 -10.48
C SER A 347 -19.39 11.67 -11.49
N ARG A 348 -18.95 10.87 -12.49
CA ARG A 348 -19.83 10.35 -13.57
C ARG A 348 -20.81 9.29 -13.09
N THR A 349 -20.50 8.60 -11.99
CA THR A 349 -21.35 7.54 -11.42
C THR A 349 -22.04 7.97 -10.12
N LYS A 350 -22.06 9.26 -9.79
CA LYS A 350 -22.63 9.79 -8.53
C LYS A 350 -22.12 9.06 -7.28
N GLY A 351 -20.89 8.56 -7.32
CA GLY A 351 -20.27 7.82 -6.23
C GLY A 351 -20.64 6.34 -6.15
N TYR A 352 -21.54 5.83 -6.99
CA TYR A 352 -21.98 4.43 -6.92
C TYR A 352 -20.97 3.41 -7.43
N ALA A 353 -20.07 3.78 -8.34
CA ALA A 353 -19.03 2.87 -8.78
C ALA A 353 -17.89 2.77 -7.77
N SER A 354 -17.38 1.55 -7.59
CA SER A 354 -16.14 1.28 -6.87
C SER A 354 -15.16 0.60 -7.81
N MET A 355 -13.87 0.85 -7.59
CA MET A 355 -12.83 0.25 -8.42
C MET A 355 -11.75 -0.38 -7.56
N ASP A 356 -11.09 -1.37 -8.14
CA ASP A 356 -9.86 -1.98 -7.68
C ASP A 356 -8.93 -2.21 -8.87
N TYR A 357 -7.62 -2.18 -8.66
CA TYR A 357 -6.66 -2.36 -9.73
C TYR A 357 -5.43 -3.13 -9.26
N TRP A 358 -4.79 -3.83 -10.20
CA TRP A 358 -3.57 -4.60 -9.96
C TRP A 358 -2.61 -4.46 -11.14
N TYR A 359 -1.32 -4.66 -10.89
CA TYR A 359 -0.33 -4.67 -11.96
C TYR A 359 -0.58 -5.85 -12.92
N ASP A 360 -0.56 -5.59 -14.23
CA ASP A 360 -0.69 -6.61 -15.28
C ASP A 360 0.63 -6.80 -16.03
N CYS A 361 1.05 -5.84 -16.85
CA CYS A 361 2.25 -5.95 -17.67
C CYS A 361 2.74 -4.59 -18.17
N TYR A 362 3.93 -4.57 -18.79
CA TYR A 362 4.38 -3.46 -19.62
C TYR A 362 3.92 -3.66 -21.07
N GLN A 363 3.42 -2.59 -21.71
CA GLN A 363 3.05 -2.62 -23.12
C GLN A 363 3.70 -1.46 -23.88
N PRO A 364 4.21 -1.69 -25.10
CA PRO A 364 4.73 -0.63 -25.97
C PRO A 364 3.66 0.43 -26.25
N SER A 365 4.06 1.70 -26.16
CA SER A 365 3.16 2.84 -26.39
C SER A 365 3.91 4.01 -27.05
N ASP A 366 3.18 4.83 -27.80
CA ASP A 366 3.74 6.02 -28.46
C ASP A 366 3.85 7.19 -27.49
N LEU A 367 4.93 7.18 -26.71
CA LEU A 367 5.18 8.11 -25.63
C LEU A 367 6.22 9.18 -26.04
N VAL A 368 5.98 10.40 -25.61
CA VAL A 368 6.85 11.54 -25.87
C VAL A 368 7.13 12.30 -24.58
N LYS A 369 8.34 12.86 -24.45
CA LYS A 369 8.66 13.84 -23.42
C LYS A 369 8.05 15.19 -23.81
N VAL A 370 7.29 15.78 -22.91
CA VAL A 370 6.74 17.12 -23.01
C VAL A 370 7.57 18.05 -22.14
N ASN A 371 8.23 19.02 -22.74
CA ASN A 371 8.98 20.04 -22.03
C ASN A 371 8.09 21.27 -21.81
N MET A 372 8.02 21.75 -20.58
CA MET A 372 7.32 22.97 -20.22
C MET A 372 8.26 24.16 -20.33
N LEU A 373 7.83 25.21 -21.03
CA LEU A 373 8.60 26.44 -21.21
C LEU A 373 7.95 27.59 -20.42
N ILE A 374 8.71 28.29 -19.61
CA ILE A 374 8.27 29.51 -18.94
C ILE A 374 9.16 30.65 -19.49
N ASN A 375 8.55 31.67 -20.11
CA ASN A 375 9.24 32.74 -20.85
C ASN A 375 10.22 32.28 -21.95
N GLY A 376 10.02 31.06 -22.48
CA GLY A 376 10.89 30.44 -23.47
C GLY A 376 12.01 29.56 -22.91
N ASP A 377 12.22 29.57 -21.61
CA ASP A 377 13.17 28.70 -20.91
C ASP A 377 12.54 27.38 -20.47
N GLU A 378 13.23 26.28 -20.69
CA GLU A 378 12.76 24.95 -20.29
C GLU A 378 12.85 24.78 -18.78
N VAL A 379 11.73 24.33 -18.17
CA VAL A 379 11.66 23.99 -16.75
C VAL A 379 11.64 22.47 -16.61
N ASP A 380 12.81 21.92 -16.32
CA ASP A 380 13.06 20.47 -16.25
C ASP A 380 12.17 19.73 -15.23
N ALA A 381 11.92 20.35 -14.08
CA ALA A 381 11.07 19.80 -13.03
C ALA A 381 9.60 19.65 -13.45
N LEU A 382 9.12 20.42 -14.42
CA LEU A 382 7.77 20.39 -14.95
C LEU A 382 7.63 19.50 -16.20
N SER A 383 8.73 18.94 -16.69
CA SER A 383 8.70 18.00 -17.82
C SER A 383 8.02 16.72 -17.43
N PHE A 384 7.21 16.15 -18.31
CA PHE A 384 6.50 14.90 -18.08
C PHE A 384 6.43 14.05 -19.35
N ILE A 385 6.05 12.79 -19.20
CA ILE A 385 5.87 11.86 -20.32
C ILE A 385 4.39 11.71 -20.58
N ALA A 386 4.00 11.89 -21.82
CA ALA A 386 2.62 11.75 -22.26
C ALA A 386 2.54 10.85 -23.51
N HIS A 387 1.38 10.24 -23.70
CA HIS A 387 1.06 9.57 -24.97
C HIS A 387 0.80 10.63 -26.04
N ARG A 388 1.31 10.40 -27.26
CA ARG A 388 1.20 11.37 -28.38
C ARG A 388 -0.23 11.77 -28.74
N SER A 389 -1.24 10.96 -28.41
CA SER A 389 -2.64 11.29 -28.65
C SER A 389 -3.28 12.21 -27.61
N LYS A 390 -2.57 12.55 -26.55
CA LYS A 390 -2.97 13.48 -25.47
C LYS A 390 -2.26 14.81 -25.63
#